data_39f1f9bbd15710684e7309da72bbe766
#
_entry.id   39f1f9bbd15710684e7309da72bbe766
#
_cell.length_a   1.000
_cell.length_b   1.000
_cell.length_c   1.000
_cell.angle_alpha   90.00
_cell.angle_beta   90.00
_cell.angle_gamma   90.00
#
_symmetry.space_group_name_H-M   'P 1'
#
loop_
_entity.id
_entity.type
_entity.pdbx_description
1 polymer ?
#
loop_
_entity_poly.entity_id
_entity_poly.type
_entity_poly.pdbx_seq_one_letter_code
_entity_poly.pdbx_strand_id
1 'polypeptide(L)'
;MSGHFSENNAAADTVDRKPRLDFQLHLRDLEAQGLLLRIDRPINKDTQLHPLVRWQFLGGMHADERRAFLFTNVTDSNGRKYDMPVVVGAFGASARIYSIGMGRPVEEIEPAWTNAIAHPIPPVRVASPPARRS
;
A
#
# COMPACT_ATOMS: atom_id res chain seq x y z
N MET A 1 20.85 -21.53 -24.84
CA MET A 1 19.48 -21.84 -24.56
C MET A 1 18.92 -21.04 -23.44
N SER A 2 19.39 -21.31 -22.27
CA SER A 2 18.80 -20.67 -21.09
C SER A 2 19.00 -19.18 -21.07
N GLY A 3 19.95 -18.66 -21.81
CA GLY A 3 20.17 -17.22 -21.85
C GLY A 3 18.98 -16.42 -22.32
N HIS A 4 18.11 -17.01 -23.07
CA HIS A 4 16.93 -16.33 -23.57
C HIS A 4 16.00 -15.91 -22.48
N PHE A 5 15.87 -16.75 -21.46
CA PHE A 5 14.96 -16.45 -20.38
C PHE A 5 15.40 -15.23 -19.59
N SER A 6 16.71 -15.11 -19.40
CA SER A 6 17.23 -13.98 -18.65
C SER A 6 16.90 -12.67 -19.33
N GLU A 7 17.04 -12.65 -20.63
CA GLU A 7 16.76 -11.43 -21.37
C GLU A 7 15.31 -11.05 -21.31
N ASN A 8 14.46 -12.03 -21.47
CA ASN A 8 13.04 -11.78 -21.41
C ASN A 8 12.61 -11.28 -20.05
N ASN A 9 13.18 -11.85 -19.02
CA ASN A 9 12.87 -11.44 -17.68
C ASN A 9 13.31 -10.02 -17.42
N ALA A 10 14.45 -9.65 -17.92
CA ALA A 10 14.91 -8.28 -17.75
C ALA A 10 14.00 -7.29 -18.42
N ALA A 11 13.52 -7.61 -19.60
CA ALA A 11 12.60 -6.74 -20.29
C ALA A 11 11.27 -6.63 -19.55
N ALA A 12 10.77 -7.73 -19.04
CA ALA A 12 9.55 -7.73 -18.26
C ALA A 12 9.71 -6.90 -16.99
N ASP A 13 10.85 -7.02 -16.35
CA ASP A 13 11.14 -6.23 -15.17
C ASP A 13 11.12 -4.76 -15.45
N THR A 14 11.65 -4.36 -16.57
CA THR A 14 11.67 -2.96 -16.96
C THR A 14 10.27 -2.43 -17.15
N VAL A 15 9.42 -3.21 -17.76
CA VAL A 15 8.02 -2.81 -17.94
C VAL A 15 7.31 -2.72 -16.60
N ASP A 16 7.58 -3.66 -15.73
CA ASP A 16 6.94 -3.66 -14.43
C ASP A 16 7.38 -2.54 -13.54
N ARG A 17 8.47 -1.91 -13.86
CA ARG A 17 8.93 -0.78 -13.10
C ARG A 17 8.13 0.46 -13.35
N LYS A 18 7.17 0.41 -14.22
CA LYS A 18 6.21 1.48 -14.28
C LYS A 18 5.68 1.72 -12.90
N PRO A 19 5.50 2.98 -12.54
CA PRO A 19 4.97 3.31 -11.23
C PRO A 19 3.74 2.48 -10.95
N ARG A 20 3.77 1.75 -9.89
CA ARG A 20 2.66 0.95 -9.48
C ARG A 20 1.64 1.83 -8.86
N LEU A 21 0.95 2.53 -9.70
CA LEU A 21 -0.09 3.42 -9.22
C LEU A 21 -1.40 2.70 -9.01
N ASP A 22 -1.45 1.42 -9.36
CA ASP A 22 -2.67 0.65 -9.19
C ASP A 22 -2.75 0.14 -7.76
N PHE A 23 -3.53 0.84 -6.97
CA PHE A 23 -3.74 0.51 -5.58
C PHE A 23 -4.38 -0.87 -5.41
N GLN A 24 -5.19 -1.30 -6.34
CA GLN A 24 -5.81 -2.61 -6.27
C GLN A 24 -4.77 -3.73 -6.36
N LEU A 25 -3.79 -3.55 -7.23
CA LEU A 25 -2.70 -4.52 -7.31
C LEU A 25 -1.90 -4.55 -6.02
N HIS A 26 -1.65 -3.40 -5.42
CA HIS A 26 -0.95 -3.34 -4.15
C HIS A 26 -1.70 -4.10 -3.06
N LEU A 27 -3.01 -3.93 -2.98
CA LEU A 27 -3.82 -4.66 -2.01
C LEU A 27 -3.77 -6.17 -2.25
N ARG A 28 -3.77 -6.59 -3.51
CA ARG A 28 -3.65 -8.01 -3.83
C ARG A 28 -2.30 -8.57 -3.41
N ASP A 29 -1.25 -7.80 -3.60
CA ASP A 29 0.08 -8.22 -3.18
C ASP A 29 0.15 -8.38 -1.66
N LEU A 30 -0.44 -7.44 -0.93
CA LEU A 30 -0.51 -7.54 0.52
C LEU A 30 -1.31 -8.77 0.96
N GLU A 31 -2.42 -9.01 0.31
CA GLU A 31 -3.26 -10.15 0.64
C GLU A 31 -2.53 -11.47 0.36
N ALA A 32 -1.85 -11.55 -0.77
CA ALA A 32 -1.10 -12.75 -1.14
C ALA A 32 0.00 -13.07 -0.14
N GLN A 33 0.54 -12.07 0.53
CA GLN A 33 1.60 -12.27 1.52
C GLN A 33 1.08 -12.33 2.95
N GLY A 34 -0.23 -12.36 3.14
CA GLY A 34 -0.81 -12.44 4.46
C GLY A 34 -0.68 -11.16 5.27
N LEU A 35 -0.49 -10.04 4.60
CA LEU A 35 -0.30 -8.74 5.24
C LEU A 35 -1.55 -7.86 5.22
N LEU A 36 -2.65 -8.37 4.70
CA LEU A 36 -3.92 -7.66 4.67
C LEU A 36 -4.95 -8.43 5.47
N LEU A 37 -5.56 -7.78 6.43
CA LEU A 37 -6.65 -8.35 7.20
C LEU A 37 -7.96 -7.75 6.68
N ARG A 38 -8.78 -8.60 6.09
CA ARG A 38 -10.06 -8.19 5.55
C ARG A 38 -11.14 -8.35 6.61
N ILE A 39 -11.89 -7.29 6.84
CA ILE A 39 -12.98 -7.28 7.82
C ILE A 39 -14.26 -6.93 7.09
N ASP A 40 -15.12 -7.93 6.94
CA ASP A 40 -16.37 -7.80 6.18
C ASP A 40 -17.59 -7.56 7.08
N ARG A 41 -17.47 -7.81 8.37
CA ARG A 41 -18.56 -7.52 9.28
C ARG A 41 -18.79 -6.01 9.39
N PRO A 42 -20.01 -5.59 9.68
CA PRO A 42 -20.27 -4.17 9.85
C PRO A 42 -19.38 -3.59 10.94
N ILE A 43 -18.78 -2.46 10.65
CA ILE A 43 -17.94 -1.76 11.63
C ILE A 43 -18.28 -0.28 11.62
N ASN A 44 -18.51 0.25 12.80
CA ASN A 44 -18.81 1.66 12.98
C ASN A 44 -17.51 2.45 12.99
N LYS A 45 -17.34 3.34 12.02
CA LYS A 45 -16.10 4.10 11.90
C LYS A 45 -15.85 5.02 13.08
N ASP A 46 -16.91 5.48 13.73
CA ASP A 46 -16.79 6.44 14.81
C ASP A 46 -16.44 5.80 16.15
N THR A 47 -16.90 4.55 16.38
CA THR A 47 -16.76 3.92 17.69
C THR A 47 -15.96 2.63 17.70
N GLN A 48 -15.76 1.99 16.53
CA GLN A 48 -15.12 0.67 16.48
C GLN A 48 -13.85 0.66 15.63
N LEU A 49 -13.88 1.29 14.48
CA LEU A 49 -12.75 1.22 13.55
C LEU A 49 -11.50 1.87 14.14
N HIS A 50 -11.66 3.05 14.69
CA HIS A 50 -10.54 3.80 15.26
C HIS A 50 -9.88 3.07 16.44
N PRO A 51 -10.64 2.58 17.42
CA PRO A 51 -10.05 1.80 18.51
C PRO A 51 -9.33 0.54 18.05
N LEU A 52 -9.86 -0.15 17.04
CA LEU A 52 -9.23 -1.35 16.52
C LEU A 52 -7.88 -1.03 15.86
N VAL A 53 -7.84 0.00 15.04
CA VAL A 53 -6.61 0.44 14.39
C VAL A 53 -5.61 0.91 15.45
N ARG A 54 -6.07 1.71 16.39
CA ARG A 54 -5.22 2.22 17.45
C ARG A 54 -4.63 1.08 18.27
N TRP A 55 -5.41 0.05 18.56
CA TRP A 55 -4.92 -1.11 19.29
C TRP A 55 -3.73 -1.75 18.58
N GLN A 56 -3.80 -1.91 17.27
CA GLN A 56 -2.70 -2.51 16.52
C GLN A 56 -1.42 -1.69 16.66
N PHE A 57 -1.52 -0.38 16.59
CA PHE A 57 -0.33 0.46 16.57
C PHE A 57 0.19 0.82 17.97
N LEU A 58 -0.66 0.86 18.97
CA LEU A 58 -0.30 1.30 20.31
C LEU A 58 -0.48 0.23 21.38
N GLY A 59 -1.00 -0.93 21.03
CA GLY A 59 -1.33 -1.97 21.96
C GLY A 59 -0.22 -2.97 22.28
N GLY A 60 1.02 -2.66 21.91
CA GLY A 60 2.14 -3.53 22.24
C GLY A 60 2.44 -4.60 21.21
N MET A 61 1.73 -4.61 20.09
CA MET A 61 2.02 -5.54 19.01
C MET A 61 3.34 -5.17 18.34
N HIS A 62 4.17 -6.16 18.04
CA HIS A 62 5.41 -5.92 17.33
C HIS A 62 5.14 -5.36 15.94
N ALA A 63 6.02 -4.47 15.50
CA ALA A 63 5.86 -3.85 14.19
C ALA A 63 5.77 -4.88 13.07
N ASP A 64 6.51 -5.97 13.19
CA ASP A 64 6.53 -7.01 12.15
C ASP A 64 5.22 -7.77 12.04
N GLU A 65 4.40 -7.73 13.07
CA GLU A 65 3.12 -8.44 13.09
C GLU A 65 1.97 -7.56 12.63
N ARG A 66 2.21 -6.28 12.41
CA ARG A 66 1.16 -5.36 11.99
C ARG A 66 0.75 -5.62 10.56
N ARG A 67 -0.54 -5.48 10.30
CA ARG A 67 -1.12 -5.70 8.99
C ARG A 67 -1.89 -4.49 8.54
N ALA A 68 -2.11 -4.40 7.25
CA ALA A 68 -3.08 -3.46 6.71
C ALA A 68 -4.48 -4.00 6.99
N PHE A 69 -5.43 -3.11 7.13
CA PHE A 69 -6.84 -3.47 7.31
C PHE A 69 -7.63 -3.04 6.09
N LEU A 70 -8.52 -3.89 5.64
CA LEU A 70 -9.51 -3.56 4.62
C LEU A 70 -10.89 -3.77 5.22
N PHE A 71 -11.61 -2.68 5.42
CA PHE A 71 -12.96 -2.71 5.95
C PHE A 71 -13.94 -2.56 4.78
N THR A 72 -14.72 -3.59 4.53
CA THR A 72 -15.63 -3.59 3.38
C THR A 72 -17.03 -3.14 3.71
N ASN A 73 -17.37 -3.03 4.99
CA ASN A 73 -18.74 -2.73 5.42
C ASN A 73 -18.69 -1.67 6.53
N VAL A 74 -18.55 -0.42 6.13
CA VAL A 74 -18.33 0.69 7.07
C VAL A 74 -19.64 1.43 7.30
N THR A 75 -19.97 1.67 8.56
CA THR A 75 -21.13 2.45 8.97
C THR A 75 -20.69 3.59 9.89
N ASP A 76 -21.62 4.48 10.20
CA ASP A 76 -21.35 5.53 11.19
C ASP A 76 -22.38 5.47 12.33
N SER A 77 -22.23 6.37 13.28
CA SER A 77 -23.09 6.40 14.47
C SER A 77 -24.51 6.84 14.15
N ASN A 78 -24.75 7.39 12.97
CA ASN A 78 -26.08 7.79 12.53
C ASN A 78 -26.79 6.68 11.73
N GLY A 79 -26.17 5.51 11.63
CA GLY A 79 -26.73 4.39 10.90
C GLY A 79 -26.48 4.43 9.42
N ARG A 80 -25.71 5.38 8.93
CA ARG A 80 -25.39 5.45 7.51
C ARG A 80 -24.38 4.39 7.14
N LYS A 81 -24.62 3.73 6.02
CA LYS A 81 -23.71 2.77 5.46
C LYS A 81 -22.97 3.40 4.28
N TYR A 82 -21.67 3.16 4.22
CA TYR A 82 -20.84 3.69 3.14
C TYR A 82 -20.59 2.60 2.10
N ASP A 83 -20.70 2.97 0.84
CA ASP A 83 -20.48 2.03 -0.26
C ASP A 83 -19.01 1.78 -0.54
N MET A 84 -18.16 2.65 -0.05
CA MET A 84 -16.72 2.55 -0.31
C MET A 84 -16.03 1.81 0.82
N PRO A 85 -15.15 0.89 0.50
CA PRO A 85 -14.32 0.25 1.52
C PRO A 85 -13.27 1.24 2.05
N VAL A 86 -12.81 0.99 3.25
CA VAL A 86 -11.78 1.80 3.89
C VAL A 86 -10.54 0.93 4.12
N VAL A 87 -9.41 1.47 3.73
CA VAL A 87 -8.12 0.78 3.91
C VAL A 87 -7.27 1.58 4.87
N VAL A 88 -6.63 0.90 5.81
CA VAL A 88 -5.75 1.54 6.79
C VAL A 88 -4.44 0.78 6.86
N GLY A 89 -3.34 1.51 6.85
CA GLY A 89 -2.01 0.92 7.04
C GLY A 89 -1.44 0.25 5.79
N ALA A 90 -2.00 0.53 4.62
CA ALA A 90 -1.60 -0.17 3.40
C ALA A 90 -0.19 0.15 2.93
N PHE A 91 0.42 1.19 3.45
CA PHE A 91 1.78 1.56 3.04
C PHE A 91 2.78 1.63 4.18
N GLY A 92 2.33 1.73 5.40
CA GLY A 92 3.25 2.01 6.49
C GLY A 92 3.03 1.24 7.79
N ALA A 93 2.21 0.21 7.79
CA ALA A 93 1.96 -0.52 9.03
C ALA A 93 3.20 -1.30 9.49
N SER A 94 4.01 -1.77 8.56
CA SER A 94 5.26 -2.47 8.87
C SER A 94 6.29 -2.24 7.77
N ALA A 95 7.54 -2.57 8.04
CA ALA A 95 8.59 -2.49 7.04
C ALA A 95 8.31 -3.42 5.84
N ARG A 96 7.73 -4.58 6.09
CA ARG A 96 7.37 -5.50 5.01
C ARG A 96 6.32 -4.90 4.09
N ILE A 97 5.31 -4.29 4.65
CA ILE A 97 4.27 -3.63 3.86
C ILE A 97 4.86 -2.49 3.06
N TYR A 98 5.72 -1.71 3.68
CA TYR A 98 6.39 -0.61 3.00
C TYR A 98 7.27 -1.10 1.85
N SER A 99 7.97 -2.19 2.08
CA SER A 99 8.80 -2.85 1.06
C SER A 99 7.99 -3.22 -0.18
N ILE A 100 6.81 -3.78 0.01
CA ILE A 100 5.93 -4.15 -1.10
C ILE A 100 5.50 -2.91 -1.87
N GLY A 101 5.13 -1.84 -1.15
CA GLY A 101 4.73 -0.60 -1.80
C GLY A 101 5.85 0.04 -2.60
N MET A 102 7.08 -0.06 -2.12
CA MET A 102 8.24 0.46 -2.82
C MET A 102 8.75 -0.46 -3.91
N GLY A 103 8.34 -1.73 -3.91
CA GLY A 103 8.88 -2.71 -4.82
C GLY A 103 10.34 -3.02 -4.57
N ARG A 104 10.79 -2.94 -3.32
CA ARG A 104 12.17 -3.19 -2.94
C ARG A 104 12.25 -3.99 -1.66
N PRO A 105 13.26 -4.84 -1.51
CA PRO A 105 13.49 -5.55 -0.24
C PRO A 105 13.68 -4.57 0.92
N VAL A 106 13.35 -5.02 2.12
CA VAL A 106 13.45 -4.19 3.32
C VAL A 106 14.86 -3.62 3.47
N GLU A 107 15.87 -4.41 3.19
CA GLU A 107 17.28 -4.00 3.35
C GLU A 107 17.66 -2.89 2.39
N GLU A 108 16.94 -2.72 1.30
CA GLU A 108 17.24 -1.71 0.30
C GLU A 108 16.46 -0.42 0.47
N ILE A 109 15.57 -0.36 1.44
CA ILE A 109 14.71 0.82 1.63
C ILE A 109 15.56 2.05 1.98
N GLU A 110 16.41 1.92 2.97
CA GLU A 110 17.23 3.05 3.40
C GLU A 110 18.20 3.50 2.32
N PRO A 111 18.96 2.58 1.68
CA PRO A 111 19.81 3.01 0.57
C PRO A 111 19.03 3.65 -0.58
N ALA A 112 17.82 3.16 -0.87
CA ALA A 112 17.02 3.74 -1.94
C ALA A 112 16.60 5.18 -1.59
N TRP A 113 16.23 5.44 -0.36
CA TRP A 113 15.91 6.77 0.10
C TRP A 113 17.11 7.70 0.03
N THR A 114 18.27 7.23 0.50
CA THR A 114 19.48 8.00 0.47
C THR A 114 19.86 8.37 -0.97
N ASN A 115 19.75 7.41 -1.87
CA ASN A 115 20.05 7.68 -3.28
C ASN A 115 19.06 8.65 -3.90
N ALA A 116 17.79 8.53 -3.58
CA ALA A 116 16.76 9.43 -4.12
C ALA A 116 16.96 10.86 -3.66
N ILE A 117 17.36 11.05 -2.41
CA ILE A 117 17.63 12.38 -1.88
C ILE A 117 18.86 12.98 -2.55
N ALA A 118 19.89 12.17 -2.80
CA ALA A 118 21.12 12.64 -3.44
C ALA A 118 20.91 12.93 -4.93
N HIS A 119 19.95 12.30 -5.56
CA HIS A 119 19.71 12.42 -7.01
C HIS A 119 18.24 12.71 -7.29
N PRO A 120 17.75 13.90 -6.93
CA PRO A 120 16.35 14.23 -7.14
C PRO A 120 16.02 14.32 -8.62
N ILE A 121 14.84 13.86 -8.95
CA ILE A 121 14.32 13.92 -10.32
C ILE A 121 13.58 15.25 -10.47
N PRO A 122 13.93 16.10 -11.46
CA PRO A 122 13.19 17.34 -11.65
C PRO A 122 11.75 17.08 -12.03
N PRO A 123 10.83 17.91 -11.59
CA PRO A 123 9.44 17.74 -11.99
C PRO A 123 9.26 17.97 -13.47
N VAL A 124 8.36 17.21 -14.07
CA VAL A 124 8.02 17.36 -15.48
C VAL A 124 6.90 18.38 -15.59
N ARG A 125 7.14 19.41 -16.39
CA ARG A 125 6.12 20.42 -16.64
C ARG A 125 5.17 19.90 -17.70
N VAL A 126 3.87 19.94 -17.41
CA VAL A 126 2.86 19.53 -18.35
C VAL A 126 2.10 20.77 -18.83
N ALA A 127 1.84 20.81 -20.13
CA ALA A 127 1.13 21.94 -20.71
C ALA A 127 -0.33 21.97 -20.27
N SER A 128 -0.90 20.79 -20.06
CA SER A 128 -2.30 20.67 -19.70
C SER A 128 -2.40 19.68 -18.56
N PRO A 129 -2.69 20.13 -17.37
CA PRO A 129 -2.80 19.20 -16.23
C PRO A 129 -4.00 18.27 -16.44
N PRO A 130 -4.00 17.13 -15.74
CA PRO A 130 -5.15 16.23 -15.79
C PRO A 130 -6.43 16.95 -15.43
N ALA A 131 -7.53 16.47 -15.96
CA ALA A 131 -8.83 17.08 -15.73
C ALA A 131 -9.07 17.25 -14.24
N ARG A 132 -9.50 18.43 -13.88
CA ARG A 132 -9.78 18.75 -12.51
C ARG A 132 -11.28 18.70 -12.29
N ARG A 133 -11.70 18.00 -11.26
CA ARG A 133 -13.10 17.96 -10.92
C ARG A 133 -13.37 18.96 -9.83
N SER A 134 -14.37 19.75 -10.04
CA SER A 134 -14.76 20.71 -9.02
C SER A 134 -15.93 20.20 -8.20
#